data_29366643674f81cb448652b38b1e1eb5
#
_entry.id   29366643674f81cb448652b38b1e1eb5
#
_cell.length_a   1.000
_cell.length_b   1.000
_cell.length_c   1.000
_cell.angle_alpha   90.00
_cell.angle_beta   90.00
_cell.angle_gamma   90.00
#
_symmetry.space_group_name_H-M   'P 1'
#
loop_
_entity.id
_entity.type
_entity.pdbx_description
1 polymer ?
#
loop_
_entity_poly.entity_id
_entity_poly.type
_entity_poly.pdbx_seq_one_letter_code
_entity_poly.pdbx_strand_id
1 'polypeptide(L)'
;MEKKSENVINVNIKFSGRSIPVSPSSDSTVRDLKSLLQPLTNVLPRGQKLIFKGKVLVDESTLRSSEVSNGAKIMLVASQGLHQGDGPIRKEALATSNLRRMADTNRVKEKRNVTVGKSQFERWKATGVIALSECNLTAIPIEAWTVGPSARVLDLGHNSIKDVPATISSLCSMQKLLLNSNEILDGSISWEGLTSLKSLTVLSLNQNHLTSLPSALGDLTCLSQLYIANNELTCLPTEIGHLTQLQVLKANNNRICTLPASIGECTTLVEVDLSANLLVELPETFGNLEKLVALHLSNNGLKSLPSTLFKMCIQLSTLDLHGSEITMDLLRQFEGWEDFDKRRRLKHQKQLDFRVGGSAEFDEGADKSF
;
A
#
# COMPACT_ATOMS: atom_id res chain seq x y z
N MET A 1 31.83 14.88 38.91
CA MET A 1 31.09 14.20 37.80
C MET A 1 29.70 13.93 38.30
N GLU A 2 28.80 14.87 38.07
CA GLU A 2 27.38 14.76 38.44
C GLU A 2 26.67 13.90 37.41
N LYS A 3 26.02 12.80 37.87
CA LYS A 3 25.14 12.02 37.07
C LYS A 3 23.84 12.83 36.80
N LYS A 4 23.67 13.34 35.57
CA LYS A 4 22.38 13.83 35.09
C LYS A 4 21.38 12.70 35.16
N SER A 5 20.41 12.77 36.08
CA SER A 5 19.24 11.93 36.10
C SER A 5 18.42 12.27 34.83
N GLU A 6 18.40 11.35 33.86
CA GLU A 6 17.51 11.47 32.71
C GLU A 6 16.07 11.46 33.19
N ASN A 7 15.37 12.58 33.04
CA ASN A 7 13.96 12.72 33.36
C ASN A 7 13.10 11.99 32.31
N VAL A 8 13.05 10.66 32.37
CA VAL A 8 12.21 9.83 31.51
C VAL A 8 10.77 9.91 31.95
N ILE A 9 9.87 10.16 31.02
CA ILE A 9 8.40 10.16 31.24
C ILE A 9 7.74 9.05 30.42
N ASN A 10 6.77 8.37 31.01
CA ASN A 10 5.98 7.38 30.29
C ASN A 10 4.77 8.06 29.67
N VAL A 11 4.61 7.96 28.37
CA VAL A 11 3.46 8.49 27.63
C VAL A 11 2.77 7.39 26.84
N ASN A 12 1.46 7.48 26.72
CA ASN A 12 0.64 6.51 25.97
C ASN A 12 0.14 7.17 24.68
N ILE A 13 0.61 6.69 23.53
CA ILE A 13 0.18 7.20 22.23
C ILE A 13 -1.03 6.40 21.75
N LYS A 14 -2.14 7.10 21.51
CA LYS A 14 -3.32 6.50 20.89
C LYS A 14 -3.25 6.63 19.38
N PHE A 15 -3.20 5.50 18.67
CA PHE A 15 -3.16 5.44 17.21
C PHE A 15 -3.98 4.24 16.70
N SER A 16 -4.88 4.46 15.74
CA SER A 16 -5.71 3.42 15.11
C SER A 16 -6.37 2.46 16.12
N GLY A 17 -6.93 3.00 17.21
CA GLY A 17 -7.59 2.22 18.25
C GLY A 17 -6.65 1.51 19.24
N ARG A 18 -5.33 1.54 19.01
CA ARG A 18 -4.29 0.96 19.88
C ARG A 18 -3.71 2.01 20.82
N SER A 19 -3.14 1.56 21.95
CA SER A 19 -2.38 2.40 22.86
C SER A 19 -0.94 1.89 22.90
N ILE A 20 0.00 2.73 22.47
CA ILE A 20 1.42 2.43 22.35
C ILE A 20 2.15 3.14 23.49
N PRO A 21 2.69 2.42 24.47
CA PRO A 21 3.49 3.02 25.54
C PRO A 21 4.88 3.36 25.01
N VAL A 22 5.37 4.56 25.28
CA VAL A 22 6.74 5.02 24.97
C VAL A 22 7.30 5.81 26.15
N SER A 23 8.63 5.78 26.30
CA SER A 23 9.31 6.38 27.45
C SER A 23 10.39 7.38 26.98
N PRO A 24 10.01 8.52 26.39
CA PRO A 24 10.95 9.57 26.01
C PRO A 24 11.46 10.35 27.20
N SER A 25 12.57 11.11 27.01
CA SER A 25 12.98 12.11 28.00
C SER A 25 12.04 13.32 27.98
N SER A 26 11.75 13.91 29.11
CA SER A 26 10.93 15.15 29.19
C SER A 26 11.55 16.33 28.43
N ASP A 27 12.87 16.31 28.24
CA ASP A 27 13.63 17.35 27.54
C ASP A 27 13.75 17.08 26.03
N SER A 28 13.28 15.90 25.56
CA SER A 28 13.19 15.58 24.13
C SER A 28 12.17 16.47 23.42
N THR A 29 12.44 16.78 22.16
CA THR A 29 11.51 17.55 21.31
C THR A 29 10.35 16.67 20.82
N VAL A 30 9.27 17.30 20.38
CA VAL A 30 8.16 16.62 19.72
C VAL A 30 8.63 15.91 18.45
N ARG A 31 9.62 16.46 17.73
CA ARG A 31 10.28 15.85 16.58
C ARG A 31 10.98 14.54 16.96
N ASP A 32 11.68 14.50 18.10
CA ASP A 32 12.32 13.26 18.58
C ASP A 32 11.27 12.20 18.93
N LEU A 33 10.15 12.61 19.58
CA LEU A 33 9.05 11.71 19.85
C LEU A 33 8.43 11.14 18.56
N LYS A 34 8.25 11.97 17.52
CA LYS A 34 7.77 11.52 16.21
C LYS A 34 8.72 10.50 15.57
N SER A 35 10.02 10.70 15.71
CA SER A 35 11.03 9.76 15.21
C SER A 35 10.99 8.43 15.95
N LEU A 36 10.78 8.44 17.28
CA LEU A 36 10.57 7.23 18.08
C LEU A 36 9.28 6.48 17.69
N LEU A 37 8.25 7.21 17.25
CA LEU A 37 6.96 6.62 16.87
C LEU A 37 6.96 6.06 15.45
N GLN A 38 7.87 6.49 14.58
CA GLN A 38 7.95 6.02 13.20
C GLN A 38 8.03 4.49 13.10
N PRO A 39 8.94 3.77 13.78
CA PRO A 39 9.02 2.32 13.70
C PRO A 39 7.85 1.60 14.38
N LEU A 40 7.12 2.29 15.28
CA LEU A 40 6.00 1.71 16.04
C LEU A 40 4.64 1.89 15.32
N THR A 41 4.53 2.91 14.47
CA THR A 41 3.28 3.30 13.81
C THR A 41 3.34 3.19 12.30
N ASN A 42 4.56 3.02 11.75
CA ASN A 42 4.84 3.05 10.31
C ASN A 42 4.40 4.34 9.61
N VAL A 43 4.32 5.44 10.36
CA VAL A 43 4.00 6.77 9.84
C VAL A 43 5.27 7.62 9.87
N LEU A 44 5.64 8.22 8.73
CA LEU A 44 6.77 9.14 8.67
C LEU A 44 6.59 10.33 9.64
N PRO A 45 7.64 10.86 10.30
CA PRO A 45 7.55 11.96 11.26
C PRO A 45 6.76 13.18 10.72
N ARG A 46 6.97 13.53 9.44
CA ARG A 46 6.24 14.62 8.76
C ARG A 46 4.74 14.35 8.58
N GLY A 47 4.34 13.06 8.60
CA GLY A 47 2.94 12.64 8.51
C GLY A 47 2.27 12.43 9.85
N GLN A 48 3.01 12.57 10.96
CA GLN A 48 2.49 12.40 12.31
C GLN A 48 2.00 13.74 12.87
N LYS A 49 0.71 13.82 13.19
CA LYS A 49 0.13 14.94 13.92
C LYS A 49 -0.16 14.48 15.35
N LEU A 50 0.63 14.96 16.31
CA LEU A 50 0.45 14.63 17.73
C LEU A 50 -0.44 15.66 18.40
N ILE A 51 -1.50 15.18 19.06
CA ILE A 51 -2.52 16.02 19.72
C ILE A 51 -2.55 15.68 21.22
N PHE A 52 -2.33 16.68 22.04
CA PHE A 52 -2.39 16.58 23.49
C PHE A 52 -3.32 17.65 24.08
N LYS A 53 -4.28 17.24 24.92
CA LYS A 53 -5.31 18.15 25.50
C LYS A 53 -6.01 19.02 24.46
N GLY A 54 -6.28 18.47 23.25
CA GLY A 54 -6.94 19.17 22.16
C GLY A 54 -6.04 20.13 21.34
N LYS A 55 -4.76 20.28 21.70
CA LYS A 55 -3.79 21.12 20.97
C LYS A 55 -2.82 20.25 20.18
N VAL A 56 -2.46 20.70 18.96
CA VAL A 56 -1.43 20.05 18.15
C VAL A 56 -0.07 20.45 18.71
N LEU A 57 0.79 19.43 18.97
CA LEU A 57 2.15 19.66 19.44
C LEU A 57 3.04 20.17 18.31
N VAL A 58 3.87 21.17 18.58
CA VAL A 58 4.82 21.78 17.62
C VAL A 58 6.16 21.06 17.69
N ASP A 59 6.74 20.73 16.54
CA ASP A 59 7.94 19.88 16.41
C ASP A 59 9.16 20.39 17.17
N GLU A 60 9.35 21.69 17.25
CA GLU A 60 10.50 22.35 17.91
C GLU A 60 10.33 22.45 19.45
N SER A 61 9.13 22.22 19.96
CA SER A 61 8.84 22.30 21.40
C SER A 61 9.33 21.05 22.10
N THR A 62 9.83 21.20 23.35
CA THR A 62 10.12 20.04 24.21
C THR A 62 8.83 19.49 24.81
N LEU A 63 8.86 18.21 25.21
CA LEU A 63 7.72 17.60 25.88
C LEU A 63 7.38 18.32 27.19
N ARG A 64 8.40 18.82 27.90
CA ARG A 64 8.26 19.63 29.10
C ARG A 64 7.57 20.97 28.80
N SER A 65 7.98 21.70 27.77
CA SER A 65 7.35 22.97 27.39
C SER A 65 5.92 22.81 26.89
N SER A 66 5.59 21.62 26.38
CA SER A 66 4.25 21.22 25.94
C SER A 66 3.38 20.66 27.10
N GLU A 67 3.84 20.78 28.37
CA GLU A 67 3.18 20.27 29.56
C GLU A 67 2.85 18.78 29.54
N VAL A 68 3.59 17.99 28.76
CA VAL A 68 3.45 16.53 28.71
C VAL A 68 4.08 15.93 29.96
N SER A 69 3.27 15.37 30.83
CA SER A 69 3.67 14.76 32.09
C SER A 69 3.67 13.22 32.02
N ASN A 70 4.23 12.58 33.01
CA ASN A 70 4.21 11.13 33.15
C ASN A 70 2.77 10.59 33.15
N GLY A 71 2.51 9.54 32.36
CA GLY A 71 1.17 8.97 32.17
C GLY A 71 0.30 9.70 31.13
N ALA A 72 0.80 10.75 30.47
CA ALA A 72 0.06 11.51 29.46
C ALA A 72 -0.46 10.62 28.34
N LYS A 73 -1.69 10.93 27.86
CA LYS A 73 -2.29 10.30 26.68
C LYS A 73 -2.23 11.28 25.50
N ILE A 74 -1.46 10.94 24.48
CA ILE A 74 -1.30 11.75 23.26
C ILE A 74 -1.99 10.99 22.12
N MET A 75 -2.80 11.67 21.32
CA MET A 75 -3.40 11.11 20.12
C MET A 75 -2.47 11.37 18.92
N LEU A 76 -2.18 10.32 18.15
CA LEU A 76 -1.50 10.43 16.87
C LEU A 76 -2.53 10.31 15.76
N VAL A 77 -2.53 11.30 14.87
CA VAL A 77 -3.31 11.30 13.64
C VAL A 77 -2.32 11.26 12.47
N ALA A 78 -2.45 10.27 11.61
CA ALA A 78 -1.65 10.17 10.39
C ALA A 78 -2.26 11.05 9.30
N SER A 79 -1.44 11.82 8.59
CA SER A 79 -1.86 12.52 7.38
C SER A 79 -1.99 11.52 6.24
N GLN A 80 -3.08 11.61 5.48
CA GLN A 80 -3.32 10.73 4.32
C GLN A 80 -2.16 10.83 3.32
N GLY A 81 -1.63 9.69 2.86
CA GLY A 81 -0.54 9.61 1.89
C GLY A 81 0.89 9.61 2.48
N LEU A 82 1.07 9.75 3.80
CA LEU A 82 2.38 9.72 4.47
C LEU A 82 2.56 8.50 5.37
N HIS A 83 1.69 7.51 5.25
CA HIS A 83 1.88 6.19 5.79
C HIS A 83 2.92 5.48 4.90
N GLN A 84 4.07 5.12 5.44
CA GLN A 84 4.91 4.11 4.78
C GLN A 84 4.11 2.81 4.88
N GLY A 85 3.63 2.29 3.73
CA GLY A 85 2.77 1.10 3.68
C GLY A 85 3.13 0.05 4.73
N ASP A 86 2.17 -0.75 5.15
CA ASP A 86 2.27 -1.71 6.25
C ASP A 86 3.32 -2.82 6.02
N GLY A 87 4.57 -2.42 5.79
CA GLY A 87 5.72 -3.31 5.73
C GLY A 87 5.94 -4.01 7.09
N PRO A 88 6.49 -5.23 7.10
CA PRO A 88 6.73 -5.95 8.34
C PRO A 88 7.61 -5.12 9.27
N ILE A 89 7.12 -4.83 10.47
CA ILE A 89 7.90 -4.19 11.53
C ILE A 89 9.07 -5.13 11.83
N ARG A 90 10.28 -4.80 11.37
CA ARG A 90 11.48 -5.43 11.87
C ARG A 90 11.57 -5.13 13.36
N LYS A 91 11.23 -6.13 14.17
CA LYS A 91 11.56 -6.14 15.58
C LYS A 91 13.09 -6.31 15.66
N GLU A 92 13.82 -5.21 15.61
CA GLU A 92 15.16 -5.22 16.16
C GLU A 92 15.03 -5.43 17.65
N ALA A 93 15.56 -6.57 18.08
CA ALA A 93 15.56 -6.98 19.48
C ALA A 93 16.24 -5.91 20.32
N LEU A 94 15.52 -5.27 21.21
CA LEU A 94 16.07 -4.63 22.38
C LEU A 94 16.74 -5.71 23.23
N ALA A 95 18.03 -5.89 23.03
CA ALA A 95 18.89 -6.64 23.92
C ALA A 95 19.09 -5.85 25.20
N THR A 96 18.26 -6.13 26.21
CA THR A 96 18.64 -5.87 27.60
C THR A 96 18.16 -7.00 28.50
N SER A 97 19.18 -7.75 28.93
CA SER A 97 19.31 -8.41 30.24
C SER A 97 18.08 -9.14 30.81
N ASN A 98 18.11 -10.46 30.66
CA ASN A 98 17.90 -11.32 31.83
C ASN A 98 18.55 -12.72 31.61
N LEU A 99 19.79 -12.82 32.02
CA LEU A 99 20.41 -14.06 32.42
C LEU A 99 19.67 -14.59 33.65
N ARG A 100 18.84 -15.62 33.46
CA ARG A 100 18.58 -16.72 34.39
C ARG A 100 17.34 -17.49 33.94
N ARG A 101 17.59 -18.55 33.22
CA ARG A 101 17.09 -19.91 33.45
C ARG A 101 17.39 -20.77 32.24
N MET A 102 18.55 -21.39 32.28
CA MET A 102 18.77 -22.65 31.54
C MET A 102 18.03 -23.71 32.35
N ALA A 103 17.02 -24.28 31.77
CA ALA A 103 16.63 -25.68 31.94
C ALA A 103 15.47 -25.96 30.96
N ASP A 104 15.74 -26.93 30.11
CA ASP A 104 14.78 -27.81 29.43
C ASP A 104 13.64 -27.16 28.62
N THR A 105 13.69 -27.25 27.33
CA THR A 105 12.96 -28.28 26.58
C THR A 105 13.09 -28.03 25.08
N ASN A 106 13.53 -29.04 24.35
CA ASN A 106 13.21 -29.24 22.93
C ASN A 106 11.67 -29.21 22.76
N ARG A 107 11.11 -28.02 22.54
CA ARG A 107 9.75 -27.89 22.01
C ARG A 107 9.87 -27.59 20.52
N VAL A 108 9.64 -28.60 19.74
CA VAL A 108 9.16 -28.56 18.37
C VAL A 108 8.19 -27.38 18.28
N LYS A 109 8.44 -26.41 17.36
CA LYS A 109 7.47 -25.35 17.02
C LYS A 109 6.23 -26.03 16.49
N GLU A 110 5.29 -26.35 17.36
CA GLU A 110 3.95 -26.77 16.97
C GLU A 110 3.35 -25.65 16.11
N LYS A 111 2.99 -26.01 14.88
CA LYS A 111 2.12 -25.21 14.02
C LYS A 111 0.87 -24.88 14.85
N ARG A 112 0.73 -23.64 15.28
CA ARG A 112 -0.53 -23.17 15.89
C ARG A 112 -1.56 -23.15 14.77
N ASN A 113 -2.29 -24.23 14.60
CA ASN A 113 -3.53 -24.23 13.85
C ASN A 113 -4.47 -23.28 14.60
N VAL A 114 -4.80 -22.15 14.01
CA VAL A 114 -5.84 -21.26 14.52
C VAL A 114 -7.15 -22.05 14.41
N THR A 115 -7.65 -22.52 15.55
CA THR A 115 -8.95 -23.19 15.59
C THR A 115 -10.04 -22.14 15.42
N VAL A 116 -10.68 -22.16 14.27
CA VAL A 116 -11.82 -21.29 13.96
C VAL A 116 -12.98 -21.66 14.87
N GLY A 117 -13.44 -20.72 15.71
CA GLY A 117 -14.60 -20.93 16.58
C GLY A 117 -15.90 -21.11 15.80
N LYS A 118 -16.83 -21.95 16.28
CA LYS A 118 -18.12 -22.19 15.63
C LYS A 118 -18.87 -20.89 15.33
N SER A 119 -18.88 -19.95 16.24
CA SER A 119 -19.52 -18.63 16.04
C SER A 119 -18.90 -17.79 14.93
N GLN A 120 -17.58 -17.88 14.77
CA GLN A 120 -16.85 -17.19 13.69
C GLN A 120 -17.19 -17.81 12.33
N PHE A 121 -17.24 -19.12 12.26
CA PHE A 121 -17.61 -19.86 11.06
C PHE A 121 -19.06 -19.57 10.62
N GLU A 122 -20.01 -19.59 11.55
CA GLU A 122 -21.40 -19.21 11.24
C GLU A 122 -21.51 -17.76 10.77
N ARG A 123 -20.72 -16.87 11.33
CA ARG A 123 -20.64 -15.48 10.87
C ARG A 123 -20.11 -15.40 9.43
N TRP A 124 -19.07 -16.16 9.09
CA TRP A 124 -18.55 -16.18 7.72
C TRP A 124 -19.59 -16.64 6.72
N LYS A 125 -20.33 -17.70 7.03
CA LYS A 125 -21.45 -18.19 6.18
C LYS A 125 -22.56 -17.15 6.03
N ALA A 126 -22.92 -16.47 7.10
CA ALA A 126 -23.99 -15.48 7.09
C ALA A 126 -23.63 -14.21 6.31
N THR A 127 -22.37 -13.73 6.44
CA THR A 127 -21.93 -12.47 5.84
C THR A 127 -21.25 -12.63 4.49
N GLY A 128 -20.72 -13.82 4.20
CA GLY A 128 -19.84 -14.07 3.05
C GLY A 128 -18.44 -13.45 3.20
N VAL A 129 -18.06 -12.97 4.40
CA VAL A 129 -16.78 -12.31 4.66
C VAL A 129 -15.94 -13.18 5.59
N ILE A 130 -14.84 -13.69 5.07
CA ILE A 130 -13.83 -14.46 5.80
C ILE A 130 -12.70 -13.49 6.17
N ALA A 131 -12.75 -12.93 7.38
CA ALA A 131 -11.75 -11.98 7.88
C ALA A 131 -10.72 -12.73 8.73
N LEU A 132 -9.52 -12.88 8.19
CA LEU A 132 -8.38 -13.57 8.77
C LEU A 132 -7.09 -12.72 8.70
N SER A 133 -7.22 -11.42 8.49
CA SER A 133 -6.08 -10.52 8.51
C SER A 133 -5.46 -10.42 9.91
N GLU A 134 -4.14 -10.21 9.97
CA GLU A 134 -3.35 -10.07 11.21
C GLU A 134 -3.48 -11.26 12.19
N CYS A 135 -3.76 -12.45 11.71
CA CYS A 135 -3.96 -13.65 12.54
C CYS A 135 -2.70 -14.49 12.76
N ASN A 136 -1.52 -14.03 12.30
CA ASN A 136 -0.26 -14.76 12.34
C ASN A 136 -0.34 -16.16 11.69
N LEU A 137 -1.10 -16.29 10.61
CA LEU A 137 -1.29 -17.52 9.86
C LEU A 137 -0.05 -17.83 9.02
N THR A 138 0.36 -19.09 8.99
CA THR A 138 1.37 -19.62 8.06
C THR A 138 0.74 -20.42 6.92
N ALA A 139 -0.54 -20.78 7.07
CA ALA A 139 -1.34 -21.44 6.05
C ALA A 139 -2.82 -21.04 6.23
N ILE A 140 -3.60 -21.17 5.17
CA ILE A 140 -5.03 -20.85 5.19
C ILE A 140 -5.78 -21.98 5.92
N PRO A 141 -6.60 -21.67 6.95
CA PRO A 141 -7.37 -22.68 7.66
C PRO A 141 -8.34 -23.44 6.75
N ILE A 142 -8.48 -24.75 6.97
CA ILE A 142 -9.35 -25.61 6.15
C ILE A 142 -10.81 -25.19 6.22
N GLU A 143 -11.22 -24.59 7.33
CA GLU A 143 -12.58 -24.08 7.56
C GLU A 143 -12.92 -22.96 6.56
N ALA A 144 -11.95 -22.19 6.10
CA ALA A 144 -12.19 -21.14 5.10
C ALA A 144 -12.77 -21.72 3.81
N TRP A 145 -12.29 -22.88 3.38
CA TRP A 145 -12.74 -23.55 2.16
C TRP A 145 -14.16 -24.11 2.29
N THR A 146 -14.56 -24.49 3.49
CA THR A 146 -15.87 -25.08 3.77
C THR A 146 -17.02 -24.07 3.78
N VAL A 147 -16.72 -22.76 3.74
CA VAL A 147 -17.71 -21.70 3.53
C VAL A 147 -18.32 -21.80 2.12
N GLY A 148 -17.53 -22.27 1.14
CA GLY A 148 -18.00 -22.56 -0.20
C GLY A 148 -18.54 -21.32 -0.94
N PRO A 149 -19.61 -21.48 -1.75
CA PRO A 149 -20.18 -20.42 -2.60
C PRO A 149 -20.72 -19.21 -1.84
N SER A 150 -20.89 -19.29 -0.52
CA SER A 150 -21.33 -18.14 0.29
C SER A 150 -20.24 -17.08 0.43
N ALA A 151 -18.96 -17.45 0.27
CA ALA A 151 -17.82 -16.54 0.43
C ALA A 151 -17.76 -15.54 -0.72
N ARG A 152 -17.69 -14.26 -0.38
CA ARG A 152 -17.52 -13.13 -1.32
C ARG A 152 -16.22 -12.38 -1.09
N VAL A 153 -15.76 -12.34 0.16
CA VAL A 153 -14.54 -11.65 0.55
C VAL A 153 -13.69 -12.62 1.38
N LEU A 154 -12.43 -12.80 0.97
CA LEU A 154 -11.40 -13.48 1.75
C LEU A 154 -10.27 -12.50 2.03
N ASP A 155 -10.15 -12.09 3.28
CA ASP A 155 -9.08 -11.22 3.74
C ASP A 155 -8.08 -12.03 4.57
N LEU A 156 -6.90 -12.18 4.00
CA LEU A 156 -5.74 -12.89 4.54
C LEU A 156 -4.54 -11.95 4.72
N GLY A 157 -4.75 -10.64 4.63
CA GLY A 157 -3.68 -9.66 4.73
C GLY A 157 -2.88 -9.75 6.02
N HIS A 158 -1.61 -9.34 5.97
CA HIS A 158 -0.73 -9.25 7.15
C HIS A 158 -0.57 -10.58 7.91
N ASN A 159 -0.22 -11.62 7.18
CA ASN A 159 0.09 -12.95 7.71
C ASN A 159 1.48 -13.42 7.24
N SER A 160 1.79 -14.69 7.39
CA SER A 160 3.00 -15.34 6.85
C SER A 160 2.62 -16.50 5.93
N ILE A 161 1.57 -16.30 5.12
CA ILE A 161 1.06 -17.33 4.20
C ILE A 161 2.04 -17.45 3.04
N LYS A 162 2.37 -18.71 2.70
CA LYS A 162 3.28 -19.03 1.61
C LYS A 162 2.58 -19.56 0.39
N ASP A 163 1.44 -20.23 0.57
CA ASP A 163 0.79 -20.99 -0.50
C ASP A 163 -0.71 -20.66 -0.57
N VAL A 164 -1.22 -20.56 -1.78
CA VAL A 164 -2.64 -20.48 -2.09
C VAL A 164 -3.02 -21.72 -2.89
N PRO A 165 -3.63 -22.74 -2.27
CA PRO A 165 -3.91 -24.03 -2.89
C PRO A 165 -5.08 -23.99 -3.88
N ALA A 166 -5.19 -24.99 -4.74
CA ALA A 166 -6.26 -25.11 -5.75
C ALA A 166 -7.67 -25.19 -5.13
N THR A 167 -7.77 -25.56 -3.85
CA THR A 167 -9.03 -25.55 -3.10
C THR A 167 -9.71 -24.18 -3.01
N ILE A 168 -9.00 -23.09 -3.35
CA ILE A 168 -9.59 -21.74 -3.48
C ILE A 168 -10.76 -21.74 -4.48
N SER A 169 -10.75 -22.63 -5.48
CA SER A 169 -11.84 -22.78 -6.46
C SER A 169 -13.20 -23.11 -5.84
N SER A 170 -13.21 -23.67 -4.61
CA SER A 170 -14.48 -23.90 -3.87
C SER A 170 -15.25 -22.63 -3.54
N LEU A 171 -14.56 -21.48 -3.52
CA LEU A 171 -15.12 -20.17 -3.20
C LEU A 171 -15.60 -19.44 -4.48
N CYS A 172 -16.39 -20.12 -5.32
CA CYS A 172 -16.69 -19.69 -6.68
C CYS A 172 -17.43 -18.34 -6.80
N SER A 173 -18.05 -17.83 -5.73
CA SER A 173 -18.70 -16.50 -5.69
C SER A 173 -17.76 -15.38 -5.17
N MET A 174 -16.47 -15.67 -5.03
CA MET A 174 -15.47 -14.71 -4.52
C MET A 174 -15.42 -13.47 -5.39
N GLN A 175 -15.51 -12.30 -4.73
CA GLN A 175 -15.42 -11.00 -5.36
C GLN A 175 -14.11 -10.27 -4.98
N LYS A 176 -13.64 -10.46 -3.75
CA LYS A 176 -12.44 -9.81 -3.25
C LYS A 176 -11.51 -10.82 -2.57
N LEU A 177 -10.28 -10.89 -3.04
CA LEU A 177 -9.21 -11.69 -2.47
C LEU A 177 -8.06 -10.77 -2.05
N LEU A 178 -7.81 -10.67 -0.74
CA LEU A 178 -6.79 -9.82 -0.17
C LEU A 178 -5.70 -10.69 0.45
N LEU A 179 -4.52 -10.69 -0.17
CA LEU A 179 -3.35 -11.48 0.19
C LEU A 179 -2.12 -10.58 0.47
N ASN A 180 -2.37 -9.29 0.68
CA ASN A 180 -1.29 -8.33 0.91
C ASN A 180 -0.47 -8.65 2.17
N SER A 181 0.82 -8.32 2.15
CA SER A 181 1.75 -8.51 3.27
C SER A 181 1.80 -9.98 3.75
N ASN A 182 2.22 -10.86 2.86
CA ASN A 182 2.45 -12.27 3.10
C ASN A 182 3.83 -12.69 2.59
N GLU A 183 4.11 -14.00 2.55
CA GLU A 183 5.38 -14.58 2.09
C GLU A 183 5.19 -15.39 0.79
N ILE A 184 4.32 -14.91 -0.12
CA ILE A 184 3.94 -15.60 -1.34
C ILE A 184 5.04 -15.41 -2.40
N LEU A 185 5.48 -16.53 -2.98
CA LEU A 185 6.46 -16.59 -4.07
C LEU A 185 5.79 -17.00 -5.39
N ASP A 186 6.52 -16.89 -6.49
CA ASP A 186 6.11 -17.44 -7.78
C ASP A 186 5.84 -18.95 -7.66
N GLY A 187 4.81 -19.44 -8.31
CA GLY A 187 4.41 -20.83 -8.23
C GLY A 187 3.71 -21.27 -6.94
N SER A 188 3.66 -20.41 -5.91
CA SER A 188 2.95 -20.69 -4.66
C SER A 188 1.43 -20.46 -4.76
N ILE A 189 0.98 -19.81 -5.81
CA ILE A 189 -0.45 -19.60 -6.09
C ILE A 189 -0.89 -20.63 -7.11
N SER A 190 -1.92 -21.41 -6.79
CA SER A 190 -2.61 -22.21 -7.80
C SER A 190 -3.44 -21.31 -8.70
N TRP A 191 -2.85 -20.88 -9.81
CA TRP A 191 -3.55 -20.02 -10.78
C TRP A 191 -4.75 -20.72 -11.41
N GLU A 192 -4.70 -22.04 -11.61
CA GLU A 192 -5.83 -22.83 -12.05
C GLU A 192 -7.04 -22.68 -11.09
N GLY A 193 -6.76 -22.78 -9.79
CA GLY A 193 -7.80 -22.53 -8.77
C GLY A 193 -8.26 -21.09 -8.74
N LEU A 194 -7.35 -20.13 -8.87
CA LEU A 194 -7.65 -18.71 -8.81
C LEU A 194 -8.49 -18.23 -10.01
N THR A 195 -8.15 -18.68 -11.22
CA THR A 195 -8.84 -18.28 -12.46
C THR A 195 -10.23 -18.90 -12.60
N SER A 196 -10.55 -19.90 -11.78
CA SER A 196 -11.92 -20.41 -11.67
C SER A 196 -12.88 -19.42 -10.97
N LEU A 197 -12.34 -18.39 -10.27
CA LEU A 197 -13.11 -17.38 -9.56
C LEU A 197 -13.63 -16.30 -10.53
N LYS A 198 -14.60 -16.65 -11.38
CA LYS A 198 -15.10 -15.78 -12.47
C LYS A 198 -15.80 -14.50 -11.99
N SER A 199 -16.13 -14.38 -10.70
CA SER A 199 -16.71 -13.17 -10.09
C SER A 199 -15.67 -12.27 -9.40
N LEU A 200 -14.37 -12.59 -9.49
CA LEU A 200 -13.34 -11.85 -8.80
C LEU A 200 -13.16 -10.46 -9.42
N THR A 201 -13.40 -9.43 -8.62
CA THR A 201 -13.29 -8.03 -9.03
C THR A 201 -12.09 -7.32 -8.41
N VAL A 202 -11.61 -7.79 -7.26
CA VAL A 202 -10.47 -7.20 -6.55
C VAL A 202 -9.47 -8.29 -6.18
N LEU A 203 -8.24 -8.14 -6.64
CA LEU A 203 -7.10 -8.98 -6.25
C LEU A 203 -6.00 -8.11 -5.67
N SER A 204 -5.63 -8.35 -4.40
CA SER A 204 -4.51 -7.69 -3.75
C SER A 204 -3.41 -8.68 -3.40
N LEU A 205 -2.25 -8.49 -4.00
CA LEU A 205 -1.01 -9.25 -3.80
C LEU A 205 0.14 -8.32 -3.38
N ASN A 206 -0.18 -7.10 -2.90
CA ASN A 206 0.85 -6.14 -2.47
C ASN A 206 1.76 -6.75 -1.39
N GLN A 207 3.03 -6.30 -1.36
CA GLN A 207 3.96 -6.69 -0.30
C GLN A 207 4.08 -8.21 -0.16
N ASN A 208 4.46 -8.86 -1.26
CA ASN A 208 4.83 -10.26 -1.34
C ASN A 208 6.21 -10.38 -2.02
N HIS A 209 6.59 -11.55 -2.49
CA HIS A 209 7.89 -11.80 -3.11
C HIS A 209 7.75 -12.31 -4.55
N LEU A 210 6.74 -11.80 -5.27
CA LEU A 210 6.48 -12.20 -6.65
C LEU A 210 7.51 -11.56 -7.59
N THR A 211 8.13 -12.37 -8.46
CA THR A 211 9.04 -11.92 -9.50
C THR A 211 8.39 -11.88 -10.87
N SER A 212 7.30 -12.63 -11.05
CA SER A 212 6.52 -12.71 -12.30
C SER A 212 5.04 -12.96 -12.02
N LEU A 213 4.20 -12.63 -12.99
CA LEU A 213 2.78 -13.01 -13.03
C LEU A 213 2.56 -13.89 -14.27
N PRO A 214 1.85 -15.02 -14.17
CA PRO A 214 1.62 -15.89 -15.31
C PRO A 214 0.56 -15.33 -16.27
N SER A 215 0.55 -15.85 -17.50
CA SER A 215 -0.46 -15.55 -18.53
C SER A 215 -1.89 -15.82 -18.08
N ALA A 216 -2.08 -16.82 -17.22
CA ALA A 216 -3.39 -17.15 -16.62
C ALA A 216 -4.06 -15.96 -15.88
N LEU A 217 -3.30 -14.91 -15.50
CA LEU A 217 -3.90 -13.68 -14.95
C LEU A 217 -4.97 -13.10 -15.88
N GLY A 218 -4.77 -13.19 -17.22
CA GLY A 218 -5.71 -12.70 -18.22
C GLY A 218 -7.09 -13.38 -18.20
N ASP A 219 -7.22 -14.55 -17.57
CA ASP A 219 -8.49 -15.26 -17.44
C ASP A 219 -9.43 -14.65 -16.38
N LEU A 220 -8.94 -13.72 -15.57
CA LEU A 220 -9.71 -12.97 -14.57
C LEU A 220 -10.44 -11.78 -15.20
N THR A 221 -11.20 -11.99 -16.23
CA THR A 221 -11.79 -10.95 -17.10
C THR A 221 -12.76 -10.00 -16.38
N CYS A 222 -13.29 -10.37 -15.20
CA CYS A 222 -14.11 -9.49 -14.34
C CYS A 222 -13.27 -8.61 -13.37
N LEU A 223 -11.93 -8.73 -13.40
CA LEU A 223 -11.08 -8.00 -12.48
C LEU A 223 -11.14 -6.50 -12.77
N SER A 224 -11.51 -5.71 -11.76
CA SER A 224 -11.58 -4.26 -11.85
C SER A 224 -10.45 -3.56 -11.09
N GLN A 225 -9.85 -4.23 -10.10
CA GLN A 225 -8.77 -3.67 -9.31
C GLN A 225 -7.68 -4.72 -9.09
N LEU A 226 -6.47 -4.39 -9.51
CA LEU A 226 -5.27 -5.22 -9.33
C LEU A 226 -4.21 -4.45 -8.53
N TYR A 227 -3.85 -4.97 -7.37
CA TYR A 227 -2.85 -4.42 -6.47
C TYR A 227 -1.68 -5.39 -6.35
N ILE A 228 -0.53 -5.04 -6.92
CA ILE A 228 0.70 -5.84 -6.98
C ILE A 228 1.93 -5.01 -6.57
N ALA A 229 1.71 -3.92 -5.85
CA ALA A 229 2.77 -3.04 -5.39
C ALA A 229 3.72 -3.73 -4.37
N ASN A 230 4.95 -3.23 -4.27
CA ASN A 230 5.95 -3.75 -3.33
C ASN A 230 6.20 -5.27 -3.51
N ASN A 231 6.53 -5.66 -4.73
CA ASN A 231 6.98 -6.99 -5.12
C ASN A 231 8.32 -6.87 -5.86
N GLU A 232 8.75 -7.94 -6.52
CA GLU A 232 9.99 -7.99 -7.31
C GLU A 232 9.70 -8.20 -8.80
N LEU A 233 8.52 -7.81 -9.28
CA LEU A 233 8.07 -8.02 -10.65
C LEU A 233 8.98 -7.30 -11.66
N THR A 234 9.40 -8.02 -12.72
CA THR A 234 10.24 -7.46 -13.78
C THR A 234 9.45 -7.06 -15.02
N CYS A 235 8.28 -7.63 -15.24
CA CYS A 235 7.36 -7.32 -16.33
C CYS A 235 5.92 -7.67 -15.95
N LEU A 236 4.96 -7.22 -16.76
CA LEU A 236 3.58 -7.69 -16.74
C LEU A 236 3.36 -8.67 -17.90
N PRO A 237 2.50 -9.69 -17.75
CA PRO A 237 2.19 -10.60 -18.84
C PRO A 237 1.42 -9.89 -19.95
N THR A 238 1.59 -10.34 -21.20
CA THR A 238 0.87 -9.80 -22.36
C THR A 238 -0.64 -9.94 -22.25
N GLU A 239 -1.09 -10.96 -21.54
CA GLU A 239 -2.49 -11.27 -21.28
C GLU A 239 -3.15 -10.27 -20.32
N ILE A 240 -2.40 -9.29 -19.79
CA ILE A 240 -2.98 -8.16 -19.03
C ILE A 240 -4.04 -7.43 -19.87
N GLY A 241 -3.88 -7.38 -21.20
CA GLY A 241 -4.84 -6.77 -22.12
C GLY A 241 -6.23 -7.41 -22.09
N HIS A 242 -6.34 -8.68 -21.67
CA HIS A 242 -7.63 -9.35 -21.52
C HIS A 242 -8.47 -8.80 -20.35
N LEU A 243 -7.87 -8.04 -19.43
CA LEU A 243 -8.57 -7.45 -18.28
C LEU A 243 -9.33 -6.18 -18.70
N THR A 244 -10.26 -6.30 -19.61
CA THR A 244 -11.02 -5.17 -20.18
C THR A 244 -11.91 -4.43 -19.20
N GLN A 245 -12.11 -4.97 -17.99
CA GLN A 245 -12.84 -4.32 -16.89
C GLN A 245 -11.91 -3.66 -15.86
N LEU A 246 -10.58 -3.71 -16.08
CA LEU A 246 -9.61 -3.19 -15.12
C LEU A 246 -9.66 -1.66 -15.06
N GLN A 247 -9.93 -1.12 -13.88
CA GLN A 247 -10.04 0.32 -13.61
C GLN A 247 -8.85 0.85 -12.81
N VAL A 248 -8.29 0.01 -11.92
CA VAL A 248 -7.19 0.40 -11.05
C VAL A 248 -6.07 -0.63 -11.15
N LEU A 249 -4.87 -0.16 -11.50
CA LEU A 249 -3.63 -0.93 -11.50
C LEU A 249 -2.63 -0.25 -10.57
N LYS A 250 -2.23 -0.91 -9.49
CA LYS A 250 -1.17 -0.46 -8.57
C LYS A 250 -0.02 -1.45 -8.63
N ALA A 251 1.04 -1.08 -9.32
CA ALA A 251 2.25 -1.88 -9.50
C ALA A 251 3.52 -1.11 -9.09
N ASN A 252 3.36 -0.10 -8.25
CA ASN A 252 4.48 0.71 -7.75
C ASN A 252 5.43 -0.10 -6.86
N ASN A 253 6.68 0.37 -6.76
CA ASN A 253 7.75 -0.31 -6.01
C ASN A 253 7.96 -1.76 -6.47
N ASN A 254 8.28 -1.91 -7.75
CA ASN A 254 8.67 -3.16 -8.38
C ASN A 254 9.97 -2.96 -9.18
N ARG A 255 10.32 -3.91 -10.04
CA ARG A 255 11.49 -3.86 -10.93
C ARG A 255 11.06 -3.90 -12.40
N ILE A 256 9.87 -3.39 -12.73
CA ILE A 256 9.30 -3.44 -14.07
C ILE A 256 10.12 -2.52 -14.99
N CYS A 257 10.71 -3.11 -16.03
CA CYS A 257 11.52 -2.38 -16.99
C CYS A 257 10.78 -2.07 -18.30
N THR A 258 9.76 -2.87 -18.62
CA THR A 258 8.94 -2.71 -19.84
C THR A 258 7.48 -3.05 -19.57
N LEU A 259 6.59 -2.44 -20.31
CA LEU A 259 5.15 -2.76 -20.30
C LEU A 259 4.76 -3.38 -21.65
N PRO A 260 3.89 -4.40 -21.65
CA PRO A 260 3.39 -4.96 -22.91
C PRO A 260 2.47 -3.97 -23.61
N ALA A 261 2.52 -3.94 -24.96
CA ALA A 261 1.65 -3.07 -25.75
C ALA A 261 0.15 -3.35 -25.52
N SER A 262 -0.20 -4.58 -25.13
CA SER A 262 -1.56 -4.98 -24.80
C SER A 262 -2.16 -4.25 -23.60
N ILE A 263 -1.37 -3.54 -22.79
CA ILE A 263 -1.90 -2.68 -21.71
C ILE A 263 -2.90 -1.65 -22.26
N GLY A 264 -2.73 -1.19 -23.51
CA GLY A 264 -3.65 -0.28 -24.18
C GLY A 264 -5.02 -0.87 -24.49
N GLU A 265 -5.21 -2.20 -24.35
CA GLU A 265 -6.50 -2.88 -24.47
C GLU A 265 -7.36 -2.77 -23.20
N CYS A 266 -6.73 -2.40 -22.07
CA CYS A 266 -7.43 -2.12 -20.80
C CYS A 266 -8.10 -0.74 -20.83
N THR A 267 -8.98 -0.47 -21.79
CA THR A 267 -9.57 0.85 -22.04
C THR A 267 -10.44 1.40 -20.91
N THR A 268 -10.71 0.59 -19.88
CA THR A 268 -11.43 1.01 -18.68
C THR A 268 -10.53 1.52 -17.56
N LEU A 269 -9.19 1.53 -17.73
CA LEU A 269 -8.26 2.03 -16.74
C LEU A 269 -8.52 3.51 -16.43
N VAL A 270 -8.68 3.78 -15.13
CA VAL A 270 -8.89 5.12 -14.56
C VAL A 270 -7.66 5.57 -13.79
N GLU A 271 -7.03 4.66 -13.08
CA GLU A 271 -5.86 4.96 -12.25
C GLU A 271 -4.77 3.91 -12.45
N VAL A 272 -3.57 4.38 -12.80
CA VAL A 272 -2.38 3.54 -12.98
C VAL A 272 -1.25 4.12 -12.14
N ASP A 273 -0.70 3.29 -11.26
CA ASP A 273 0.47 3.64 -10.45
C ASP A 273 1.60 2.65 -10.73
N LEU A 274 2.62 3.15 -11.40
CA LEU A 274 3.84 2.46 -11.78
C LEU A 274 5.07 3.16 -11.17
N SER A 275 4.89 4.01 -10.18
CA SER A 275 5.97 4.74 -9.53
C SER A 275 7.02 3.80 -8.91
N ALA A 276 8.26 4.25 -8.83
CA ALA A 276 9.37 3.48 -8.29
C ALA A 276 9.53 2.12 -8.99
N ASN A 277 9.73 2.16 -10.30
CA ASN A 277 10.06 1.04 -11.17
C ASN A 277 11.30 1.36 -12.02
N LEU A 278 11.59 0.56 -13.04
CA LEU A 278 12.75 0.71 -13.92
C LEU A 278 12.33 1.02 -15.38
N LEU A 279 11.16 1.64 -15.55
CA LEU A 279 10.63 1.95 -16.88
C LEU A 279 11.49 3.00 -17.57
N VAL A 280 11.86 2.75 -18.84
CA VAL A 280 12.59 3.69 -19.70
C VAL A 280 11.65 4.37 -20.69
N GLU A 281 10.56 3.71 -21.04
CA GLU A 281 9.54 4.17 -21.97
C GLU A 281 8.17 3.57 -21.65
N LEU A 282 7.12 4.16 -22.20
CA LEU A 282 5.77 3.60 -22.21
C LEU A 282 5.40 3.22 -23.65
N PRO A 283 4.63 2.14 -23.87
CA PRO A 283 4.16 1.81 -25.21
C PRO A 283 3.20 2.89 -25.75
N GLU A 284 3.26 3.17 -27.06
CA GLU A 284 2.38 4.16 -27.71
C GLU A 284 0.88 3.85 -27.52
N THR A 285 0.55 2.58 -27.29
CA THR A 285 -0.82 2.13 -26.99
C THR A 285 -1.39 2.68 -25.67
N PHE A 286 -0.57 3.32 -24.82
CA PHE A 286 -1.06 4.05 -23.65
C PHE A 286 -2.03 5.18 -24.03
N GLY A 287 -1.91 5.74 -25.23
CA GLY A 287 -2.88 6.68 -25.78
C GLY A 287 -4.31 6.15 -25.89
N ASN A 288 -4.50 4.83 -25.97
CA ASN A 288 -5.82 4.21 -26.06
C ASN A 288 -6.60 4.22 -24.71
N LEU A 289 -5.96 4.64 -23.62
CA LEU A 289 -6.56 4.66 -22.29
C LEU A 289 -7.41 5.94 -22.09
N GLU A 290 -8.45 6.09 -22.85
CA GLU A 290 -9.29 7.31 -22.89
C GLU A 290 -9.92 7.67 -21.54
N LYS A 291 -10.14 6.68 -20.66
CA LYS A 291 -10.71 6.87 -19.32
C LYS A 291 -9.67 7.16 -18.25
N LEU A 292 -8.38 7.21 -18.61
CA LEU A 292 -7.31 7.41 -17.64
C LEU A 292 -7.39 8.81 -17.02
N VAL A 293 -7.51 8.87 -15.70
CA VAL A 293 -7.60 10.10 -14.90
C VAL A 293 -6.30 10.39 -14.16
N ALA A 294 -5.66 9.34 -13.65
CA ALA A 294 -4.43 9.47 -12.86
C ALA A 294 -3.36 8.49 -13.34
N LEU A 295 -2.16 9.01 -13.59
CA LEU A 295 -0.98 8.27 -14.01
C LEU A 295 0.20 8.68 -13.13
N HIS A 296 0.69 7.73 -12.31
CA HIS A 296 1.83 7.92 -11.43
C HIS A 296 3.02 7.13 -11.97
N LEU A 297 4.10 7.85 -12.31
CA LEU A 297 5.30 7.33 -12.94
C LEU A 297 6.59 7.81 -12.26
N SER A 298 6.48 8.46 -11.10
CA SER A 298 7.63 9.02 -10.39
C SER A 298 8.68 7.95 -10.08
N ASN A 299 9.94 8.39 -10.01
CA ASN A 299 11.08 7.51 -9.74
C ASN A 299 11.19 6.35 -10.74
N ASN A 300 11.19 6.68 -12.03
CA ASN A 300 11.48 5.80 -13.16
C ASN A 300 12.58 6.43 -14.04
N GLY A 301 13.12 5.65 -14.97
CA GLY A 301 14.12 6.12 -15.96
C GLY A 301 13.50 6.65 -17.26
N LEU A 302 12.28 7.19 -17.21
CA LEU A 302 11.56 7.63 -18.42
C LEU A 302 12.25 8.83 -19.07
N LYS A 303 12.46 8.74 -20.40
CA LYS A 303 13.05 9.79 -21.24
C LYS A 303 12.02 10.53 -22.09
N SER A 304 10.90 9.88 -22.38
CA SER A 304 9.82 10.42 -23.20
C SER A 304 8.48 9.79 -22.79
N LEU A 305 7.40 10.38 -23.26
CA LEU A 305 6.04 9.86 -23.16
C LEU A 305 5.52 9.52 -24.57
N PRO A 306 4.51 8.63 -24.66
CA PRO A 306 3.81 8.39 -25.91
C PRO A 306 3.30 9.70 -26.52
N SER A 307 3.53 9.88 -27.82
CA SER A 307 3.17 11.11 -28.54
C SER A 307 1.67 11.42 -28.49
N THR A 308 0.86 10.38 -28.32
CA THR A 308 -0.61 10.44 -28.29
C THR A 308 -1.19 10.66 -26.89
N LEU A 309 -0.38 10.60 -25.82
CA LEU A 309 -0.88 10.53 -24.44
C LEU A 309 -1.82 11.70 -24.09
N PHE A 310 -1.39 12.95 -24.28
CA PHE A 310 -2.21 14.12 -23.89
C PHE A 310 -3.36 14.39 -24.87
N LYS A 311 -3.21 13.95 -26.12
CA LYS A 311 -4.21 14.11 -27.17
C LYS A 311 -5.37 13.13 -27.00
N MET A 312 -5.07 11.88 -26.67
CA MET A 312 -6.07 10.80 -26.63
C MET A 312 -6.63 10.58 -25.21
N CYS A 313 -5.78 10.70 -24.18
CA CYS A 313 -6.24 10.54 -22.79
C CYS A 313 -6.91 11.83 -22.28
N ILE A 314 -8.09 12.12 -22.80
CA ILE A 314 -8.80 13.39 -22.58
C ILE A 314 -9.30 13.58 -21.15
N GLN A 315 -9.33 12.54 -20.33
CA GLN A 315 -9.71 12.63 -18.90
C GLN A 315 -8.49 12.74 -17.97
N LEU A 316 -7.28 12.58 -18.49
CA LEU A 316 -6.07 12.65 -17.69
C LEU A 316 -5.93 14.03 -17.04
N SER A 317 -5.83 14.04 -15.71
CA SER A 317 -5.75 15.25 -14.88
C SER A 317 -4.74 15.17 -13.75
N THR A 318 -4.13 13.98 -13.56
CA THR A 318 -3.03 13.75 -12.62
C THR A 318 -1.94 13.01 -13.34
N LEU A 319 -0.75 13.59 -13.38
CA LEU A 319 0.46 12.99 -13.91
C LEU A 319 1.60 13.32 -12.93
N ASP A 320 2.30 12.28 -12.49
CA ASP A 320 3.47 12.41 -11.61
C ASP A 320 4.68 11.75 -12.28
N LEU A 321 5.68 12.56 -12.61
CA LEU A 321 6.91 12.19 -13.30
C LEU A 321 8.17 12.58 -12.52
N HIS A 322 8.04 12.93 -11.22
CA HIS A 322 9.19 13.32 -10.41
C HIS A 322 10.24 12.21 -10.36
N GLY A 323 11.51 12.58 -10.41
CA GLY A 323 12.59 11.61 -10.46
C GLY A 323 12.67 10.81 -11.77
N SER A 324 12.18 11.39 -12.89
CA SER A 324 12.42 10.92 -14.27
C SER A 324 13.34 11.88 -15.01
N GLU A 325 13.76 11.51 -16.23
CA GLU A 325 14.52 12.42 -17.12
C GLU A 325 13.61 13.42 -17.87
N ILE A 326 12.30 13.37 -17.67
CA ILE A 326 11.32 14.22 -18.34
C ILE A 326 11.17 15.52 -17.56
N THR A 327 11.49 16.65 -18.23
CA THR A 327 11.37 17.99 -17.65
C THR A 327 10.07 18.67 -18.08
N MET A 328 9.68 19.72 -17.35
CA MET A 328 8.53 20.55 -17.69
C MET A 328 8.66 21.18 -19.09
N ASP A 329 9.87 21.54 -19.55
CA ASP A 329 10.08 22.12 -20.87
C ASP A 329 9.85 21.11 -21.99
N LEU A 330 10.19 19.84 -21.75
CA LEU A 330 9.86 18.75 -22.67
C LEU A 330 8.36 18.51 -22.73
N LEU A 331 7.67 18.50 -21.58
CA LEU A 331 6.22 18.26 -21.49
C LEU A 331 5.41 19.31 -22.28
N ARG A 332 5.83 20.59 -22.24
CA ARG A 332 5.19 21.68 -22.97
C ARG A 332 5.24 21.53 -24.50
N GLN A 333 6.12 20.68 -25.02
CA GLN A 333 6.26 20.43 -26.47
C GLN A 333 5.29 19.36 -26.97
N PHE A 334 4.63 18.62 -26.09
CA PHE A 334 3.68 17.58 -26.51
C PHE A 334 2.36 18.19 -27.00
N GLU A 335 1.83 17.64 -28.08
CA GLU A 335 0.49 17.98 -28.58
C GLU A 335 -0.56 17.60 -27.52
N GLY A 336 -1.47 18.54 -27.21
CA GLY A 336 -2.51 18.35 -26.18
C GLY A 336 -2.08 18.70 -24.75
N TRP A 337 -0.83 19.13 -24.54
CA TRP A 337 -0.34 19.57 -23.24
C TRP A 337 -1.18 20.69 -22.62
N GLU A 338 -1.53 21.71 -23.42
CA GLU A 338 -2.29 22.86 -22.90
C GLU A 338 -3.65 22.45 -22.30
N ASP A 339 -4.34 21.53 -22.94
CA ASP A 339 -5.64 21.04 -22.45
C ASP A 339 -5.48 20.15 -21.22
N PHE A 340 -4.41 19.34 -21.15
CA PHE A 340 -4.05 18.61 -19.96
C PHE A 340 -3.73 19.58 -18.80
N ASP A 341 -2.91 20.61 -19.03
CA ASP A 341 -2.53 21.59 -18.01
C ASP A 341 -3.75 22.35 -17.47
N LYS A 342 -4.70 22.72 -18.32
CA LYS A 342 -5.99 23.27 -17.90
C LYS A 342 -6.76 22.33 -16.98
N ARG A 343 -6.86 21.03 -17.33
CA ARG A 343 -7.58 20.04 -16.51
C ARG A 343 -6.93 19.87 -15.13
N ARG A 344 -5.59 19.74 -15.05
CA ARG A 344 -4.90 19.57 -13.76
C ARG A 344 -5.03 20.82 -12.89
N ARG A 345 -4.96 22.04 -13.46
CA ARG A 345 -5.15 23.31 -12.72
C ARG A 345 -6.57 23.42 -12.17
N LEU A 346 -7.58 23.10 -12.97
CA LEU A 346 -8.97 23.06 -12.54
C LEU A 346 -9.21 22.05 -11.40
N LYS A 347 -8.56 20.89 -11.48
CA LYS A 347 -8.63 19.88 -10.41
C LYS A 347 -8.00 20.42 -9.12
N HIS A 348 -6.84 21.05 -9.20
CA HIS A 348 -6.16 21.65 -8.06
C HIS A 348 -7.01 22.77 -7.43
N GLN A 349 -7.58 23.66 -8.26
CA GLN A 349 -8.45 24.73 -7.79
C GLN A 349 -9.65 24.17 -7.01
N LYS A 350 -10.33 23.17 -7.55
CA LYS A 350 -11.43 22.49 -6.84
C LYS A 350 -10.98 21.89 -5.51
N GLN A 351 -9.77 21.32 -5.43
CA GLN A 351 -9.24 20.78 -4.17
C GLN A 351 -8.97 21.89 -3.14
N LEU A 352 -8.52 23.07 -3.57
CA LEU A 352 -8.33 24.23 -2.71
C LEU A 352 -9.66 24.76 -2.19
N ASP A 353 -10.68 24.84 -3.05
CA ASP A 353 -12.03 25.32 -2.69
C ASP A 353 -12.69 24.43 -1.63
N PHE A 354 -12.36 23.14 -1.58
CA PHE A 354 -12.83 22.20 -0.54
C PHE A 354 -11.98 22.19 0.73
N ARG A 355 -10.77 22.80 0.72
CA ARG A 355 -9.88 22.87 1.89
C ARG A 355 -10.08 24.22 2.60
N VAL A 356 -10.75 24.22 3.71
CA VAL A 356 -10.81 25.37 4.61
C VAL A 356 -9.43 25.54 5.26
N GLY A 357 -8.60 26.44 4.71
CA GLY A 357 -7.35 26.92 5.31
C GLY A 357 -6.10 26.07 5.02
N GLY A 358 -5.38 26.42 3.97
CA GLY A 358 -4.02 25.96 3.70
C GLY A 358 -3.63 26.20 2.24
N SER A 359 -2.62 27.07 2.01
CA SER A 359 -1.98 27.19 0.70
C SER A 359 -1.17 25.93 0.42
N ALA A 360 -1.69 25.01 -0.37
CA ALA A 360 -0.89 23.95 -0.96
C ALA A 360 -0.28 24.50 -2.25
N GLU A 361 1.04 24.42 -2.40
CA GLU A 361 1.71 24.73 -3.67
C GLU A 361 1.17 23.79 -4.76
N PHE A 362 1.02 24.36 -5.98
CA PHE A 362 0.62 23.59 -7.15
C PHE A 362 1.79 22.72 -7.59
N ASP A 363 1.58 21.42 -7.56
CA ASP A 363 2.55 20.44 -8.05
C ASP A 363 2.53 20.42 -9.59
N GLU A 364 3.66 20.75 -10.22
CA GLU A 364 3.81 20.77 -11.66
C GLU A 364 3.92 19.38 -12.30
N GLY A 365 4.08 18.33 -11.48
CA GLY A 365 4.05 16.92 -11.90
C GLY A 365 5.35 16.42 -12.55
N ALA A 366 6.36 17.27 -12.69
CA ALA A 366 7.70 16.90 -13.16
C ALA A 366 8.74 17.87 -12.59
N ASP A 367 10.00 17.44 -12.59
CA ASP A 367 11.10 18.24 -12.09
C ASP A 367 11.38 19.43 -13.04
N LYS A 368 11.85 20.53 -12.46
CA LYS A 368 12.32 21.68 -13.26
C LYS A 368 13.65 21.31 -13.91
N SER A 369 13.85 21.81 -15.13
CA SER A 369 15.16 21.69 -15.79
C SER A 369 16.24 22.30 -14.92
N PHE A 370 17.38 21.59 -14.79
CA PHE A 370 18.58 22.06 -14.09
C PHE A 370 19.25 23.22 -14.79
#